data_5a3dfcd1a9576a97e2386229ac23beff
#
_entry.id   5a3dfcd1a9576a97e2386229ac23beff
#
_cell.length_a   1.000
_cell.length_b   1.000
_cell.length_c   1.000
_cell.angle_alpha   90.00
_cell.angle_beta   90.00
_cell.angle_gamma   90.00
#
_symmetry.space_group_name_H-M   'P 1'
#
loop_
_entity.id
_entity.type
_entity.pdbx_description
1 polymer ?
#
loop_
_entity_poly.entity_id
_entity_poly.type
_entity_poly.pdbx_seq_one_letter_code
_entity_poly.pdbx_strand_id
1 'polypeptide(L)' 'MIKTKEFRHYTGFGSKEPSLEEQINEFIKDNELIDIKYQITEDENCVGHYALVIYKDGDK' A
#
# COMPACT_ATOMS: atom_id res chain seq x y z
N MET A 1 4.38 -18.65 -5.09
CA MET A 1 5.29 -18.19 -4.03
C MET A 1 4.70 -17.00 -3.31
N ILE A 2 4.74 -17.01 -2.00
CA ILE A 2 4.18 -15.92 -1.21
C ILE A 2 5.23 -14.82 -1.09
N LYS A 3 4.79 -13.60 -1.34
CA LYS A 3 5.68 -12.45 -1.32
C LYS A 3 5.05 -11.34 -0.51
N THR A 4 5.85 -10.34 -0.21
CA THR A 4 5.36 -9.16 0.48
C THR A 4 5.76 -7.92 -0.31
N LYS A 5 4.95 -6.89 -0.20
CA LYS A 5 5.24 -5.61 -0.82
C LYS A 5 4.78 -4.50 0.11
N GLU A 6 5.64 -3.52 0.30
CA GLU A 6 5.33 -2.39 1.16
C GLU A 6 4.86 -1.21 0.32
N PHE A 7 3.76 -0.61 0.75
CA PHE A 7 3.24 0.60 0.13
C PHE A 7 3.26 1.73 1.14
N ARG A 8 3.51 2.93 0.67
CA ARG A 8 3.54 4.10 1.52
C ARG A 8 2.85 5.26 0.82
N HIS A 9 2.23 6.10 1.62
CA HIS A 9 1.60 7.29 1.11
C HIS A 9 1.62 8.35 2.21
N TYR A 10 2.08 9.53 1.86
CA TYR A 10 2.10 10.64 2.79
C TYR A 10 1.08 11.68 2.35
N THR A 11 0.22 12.08 3.27
CA THR A 11 -0.71 13.16 3.01
C THR A 11 -0.15 14.44 3.60
N GLY A 12 -0.23 15.50 2.83
CA GLY A 12 0.32 16.79 3.24
C GLY A 12 0.13 17.76 2.11
N PHE A 13 0.86 18.85 2.20
CA PHE A 13 0.73 19.88 1.19
C PHE A 13 1.13 19.37 -0.19
N GLY A 14 0.25 19.58 -1.15
CA GLY A 14 0.61 19.37 -2.54
C GLY A 14 0.83 17.95 -2.95
N SER A 15 0.38 17.01 -2.16
CA SER A 15 0.52 15.62 -2.54
C SER A 15 -0.37 15.32 -3.73
N LYS A 16 0.24 14.80 -4.80
CA LYS A 16 -0.49 14.45 -6.00
C LYS A 16 -0.41 12.97 -6.29
N GLU A 17 0.13 12.22 -5.36
CA GLU A 17 0.28 10.79 -5.55
C GLU A 17 -1.07 10.10 -5.38
N PRO A 18 -1.25 8.95 -6.04
CA PRO A 18 -2.45 8.17 -5.79
C PRO A 18 -2.52 7.77 -4.33
N SER A 19 -3.73 7.64 -3.83
CA SER A 19 -3.92 7.22 -2.46
C SER A 19 -3.36 5.81 -2.27
N LEU A 20 -3.16 5.45 -1.01
CA LEU A 20 -2.69 4.11 -0.70
C LEU A 20 -3.65 3.06 -1.23
N GLU A 21 -4.94 3.33 -1.08
CA GLU A 21 -5.96 2.41 -1.55
C GLU A 21 -5.86 2.18 -3.04
N GLU A 22 -5.66 3.25 -3.80
CA GLU A 22 -5.53 3.12 -5.25
C GLU A 22 -4.30 2.33 -5.64
N GLN A 23 -3.20 2.56 -4.95
CA GLN A 23 -1.97 1.82 -5.24
C GLN A 23 -2.15 0.34 -5.00
N ILE A 24 -2.78 0.00 -3.88
CA ILE A 24 -2.97 -1.40 -3.53
C ILE A 24 -3.95 -2.06 -4.49
N ASN A 25 -5.05 -1.38 -4.79
CA ASN A 25 -6.05 -1.95 -5.70
C ASN A 25 -5.46 -2.22 -7.07
N GLU A 26 -4.61 -1.33 -7.55
CA GLU A 26 -3.96 -1.54 -8.83
C GLU A 26 -3.04 -2.75 -8.77
N PHE A 27 -2.34 -2.90 -7.66
CA PHE A 27 -1.39 -3.98 -7.50
C PHE A 27 -2.07 -5.34 -7.46
N ILE A 28 -3.19 -5.44 -6.75
CA ILE A 28 -3.83 -6.74 -6.56
C ILE A 28 -4.67 -7.17 -7.74
N LYS A 29 -4.75 -6.35 -8.78
CA LYS A 29 -5.40 -6.79 -10.00
C LYS A 29 -4.69 -8.00 -10.61
N ASP A 30 -3.38 -8.05 -10.47
CA ASP A 30 -2.56 -9.07 -11.09
C ASP A 30 -1.98 -10.05 -10.09
N ASN A 31 -2.29 -9.88 -8.81
CA ASN A 31 -1.70 -10.70 -7.76
C ASN A 31 -2.79 -11.11 -6.78
N GLU A 32 -2.67 -12.31 -6.27
CA GLU A 32 -3.64 -12.80 -5.31
C GLU A 32 -3.34 -12.25 -3.92
N LEU A 33 -4.29 -11.52 -3.36
CA LEU A 33 -4.11 -10.93 -2.04
C LEU A 33 -4.33 -11.98 -0.97
N ILE A 34 -3.39 -12.07 -0.05
CA ILE A 34 -3.52 -12.95 1.11
C ILE A 34 -3.88 -12.15 2.34
N ASP A 35 -3.16 -11.06 2.59
CA ASP A 35 -3.41 -10.27 3.79
C ASP A 35 -2.81 -8.88 3.60
N ILE A 36 -3.32 -7.94 4.36
CA ILE A 36 -2.80 -6.58 4.39
C ILE A 36 -2.64 -6.16 5.84
N LYS A 37 -1.45 -5.68 6.17
CA LYS A 37 -1.19 -5.07 7.46
C LYS A 37 -1.10 -3.57 7.26
N TYR A 38 -1.93 -2.82 7.94
CA TYR A 38 -2.08 -1.40 7.71
C TYR A 38 -1.70 -0.62 8.95
N GLN A 39 -1.01 0.48 8.78
CA GLN A 39 -0.59 1.31 9.90
C GLN A 39 -0.57 2.77 9.48
N ILE A 40 -0.97 3.63 10.40
CA ILE A 40 -0.94 5.07 10.19
C ILE A 40 0.00 5.67 11.21
N THR A 41 0.85 6.58 10.76
CA THR A 41 1.69 7.36 11.65
C THR A 41 1.35 8.83 11.46
N GLU A 42 1.40 9.59 12.54
CA GLU A 42 1.11 11.01 12.50
C GLU A 42 2.32 11.80 12.91
N ASP A 43 2.56 12.86 12.18
CA ASP A 43 3.60 13.80 12.49
C ASP A 43 2.96 15.19 12.52
N GLU A 44 3.73 16.18 12.91
CA GLU A 44 3.20 17.53 13.01
C GLU A 44 2.73 18.06 11.67
N ASN A 45 3.38 17.65 10.60
CA ASN A 45 3.13 18.24 9.29
C ASN A 45 2.50 17.30 8.29
N CYS A 46 2.42 16.03 8.60
CA CYS A 46 1.85 15.10 7.63
C CYS A 46 1.42 13.82 8.32
N VAL A 47 0.64 13.05 7.58
CA VAL A 47 0.20 11.75 8.04
C VAL A 47 0.76 10.73 7.08
N GLY A 48 1.42 9.72 7.63
CA GLY A 48 1.98 8.65 6.84
C GLY A 48 1.10 7.42 6.92
N HIS A 49 0.83 6.85 5.76
CA HIS A 49 0.05 5.63 5.65
C HIS A 49 0.96 4.54 5.12
N TYR A 50 0.99 3.43 5.83
CA TYR A 50 1.85 2.31 5.46
C TYR A 50 1.01 1.05 5.37
N ALA A 51 1.31 0.24 4.37
CA ALA A 51 0.63 -1.04 4.25
C ALA A 51 1.63 -2.08 3.79
N LEU A 52 1.61 -3.22 4.44
CA LEU A 52 2.39 -4.37 4.00
C LEU A 52 1.41 -5.37 3.41
N VAL A 53 1.55 -5.60 2.12
CA VAL A 53 0.67 -6.51 1.41
C VAL A 53 1.36 -7.86 1.29
N ILE A 54 0.67 -8.89 1.73
CA ILE A 54 1.13 -10.26 1.61
C ILE A 54 0.33 -10.89 0.48
N TYR A 55 1.03 -11.39 -0.53
CA TYR A 55 0.34 -11.80 -1.74
C TYR A 55 1.04 -13.01 -2.37
N LYS A 56 0.32 -13.65 -3.26
CA LYS A 56 0.89 -14.68 -4.13
C LYS A 56 1.10 -14.09 -5.50
N ASP A 57 2.23 -14.45 -6.10
CA ASP A 57 2.50 -14.05 -7.48
C ASP A 57 1.34 -14.45 -8.35
N GLY A 58 0.95 -13.52 -9.22
CA GLY A 58 -0.08 -13.81 -10.19
C GLY A 58 0.42 -14.65 -11.34
N ASP A 59 1.56 -15.18 -11.21
CA ASP A 59 2.17 -15.99 -12.24
C ASP A 59 1.42 -17.31 -12.40
N LYS A 60 1.22 -17.67 -13.60
CA LYS A 60 0.52 -18.93 -13.90
C LYS A 60 1.45 -20.06 -14.15
#